data_6ef00c7a961e92e283920df9c4151e89
#
_entry.id   6ef00c7a961e92e283920df9c4151e89
#
_cell.length_a   1.000
_cell.length_b   1.000
_cell.length_c   1.000
_cell.angle_alpha   90.00
_cell.angle_beta   90.00
_cell.angle_gamma   90.00
#
_symmetry.space_group_name_H-M   'P 1'
#
loop_
_entity.id
_entity.type
_entity.pdbx_description
1 polymer ?
#
loop_
_entity_poly.entity_id
_entity_poly.type
_entity_poly.pdbx_seq_one_letter_code
_entity_poly.pdbx_strand_id
1 'polypeptide(L)'
;MKQYRNLLLALPLIALAGCNSTSNGTHKAKVSKPAADYKFTESALDEIIEDREDYFEGMSLTYDGKSYHKVQFAEGFGNVLLIARLADDHGQTLDVAIYNDRPGCYIYSPKTRLKTFDCRANKRSVGEDKTLIQSEVEGSRQSVMVEYYNEAFEALGSMGSTILTASEVDGKVNIVTSFAFDDIYREIKPVDDPRNRSTLGVTTFLQLKGLVEKYVGEDMTMKFDNHIGGSGDDDINMYTGLLINKTKMHTVVTPNGSVFSGGTDLFAAGQTRTLQRAKKIDNFETLEQIGVHSWGSEGKTAKDFPYTDESHRKQATYFNTVMGDKGVDFYLFTLDSAPFNGEHWITKADSDKYQFITHIE
;
A
#
# COMPACT_ATOMS: atom_id res chain seq x y z
N MET A 1 -11.16 2.73 -26.59
CA MET A 1 -11.94 1.55 -26.15
C MET A 1 -11.12 0.31 -26.45
N LYS A 2 -10.27 -0.09 -25.52
CA LYS A 2 -9.57 -1.40 -25.56
C LYS A 2 -10.41 -2.38 -24.74
N GLN A 3 -10.81 -3.47 -25.33
CA GLN A 3 -11.56 -4.53 -24.66
C GLN A 3 -10.67 -5.22 -23.63
N TYR A 4 -11.13 -5.27 -22.38
CA TYR A 4 -10.56 -6.10 -21.35
C TYR A 4 -10.62 -7.57 -21.79
N ARG A 5 -9.49 -8.18 -22.05
CA ARG A 5 -9.36 -9.61 -22.28
C ARG A 5 -9.26 -10.29 -20.93
N ASN A 6 -10.36 -10.89 -20.50
CA ASN A 6 -10.37 -11.88 -19.44
C ASN A 6 -9.38 -12.99 -19.77
N LEU A 7 -8.24 -13.07 -19.10
CA LEU A 7 -7.36 -14.22 -19.13
C LEU A 7 -7.94 -15.30 -18.24
N LEU A 8 -8.93 -16.02 -18.74
CA LEU A 8 -9.29 -17.35 -18.25
C LEU A 8 -8.15 -18.28 -18.63
N LEU A 9 -7.28 -18.61 -17.68
CA LEU A 9 -6.31 -19.68 -17.79
C LEU A 9 -7.06 -21.01 -17.90
N ALA A 10 -7.28 -21.45 -19.14
CA ALA A 10 -7.73 -22.81 -19.43
C ALA A 10 -6.59 -23.78 -19.16
N LEU A 11 -6.68 -24.53 -18.06
CA LEU A 11 -5.85 -25.70 -17.79
C LEU A 11 -6.16 -26.81 -18.83
N PRO A 12 -5.16 -27.35 -19.53
CA PRO A 12 -5.39 -28.52 -20.35
C PRO A 12 -5.51 -29.76 -19.44
N LEU A 13 -6.66 -30.42 -19.53
CA LEU A 13 -6.83 -31.79 -19.02
C LEU A 13 -5.93 -32.74 -19.85
N ILE A 14 -4.83 -33.16 -19.29
CA ILE A 14 -4.02 -34.26 -19.85
C ILE A 14 -4.56 -35.56 -19.29
N ALA A 15 -5.16 -36.36 -20.15
CA ALA A 15 -5.57 -37.72 -19.85
C ALA A 15 -4.34 -38.60 -19.58
N LEU A 16 -4.26 -39.15 -18.39
CA LEU A 16 -3.25 -40.11 -18.00
C LEU A 16 -3.60 -41.50 -18.58
N ALA A 17 -2.89 -41.87 -19.62
CA ALA A 17 -2.79 -43.31 -20.00
C ALA A 17 -1.74 -43.95 -19.12
N GLY A 18 -2.13 -44.97 -18.38
CA GLY A 18 -1.28 -45.71 -17.47
C GLY A 18 -0.18 -46.46 -18.19
N CYS A 19 1.05 -46.36 -17.67
CA CYS A 19 2.09 -47.37 -17.82
C CYS A 19 2.69 -47.59 -16.43
N ASN A 20 2.49 -48.79 -15.91
CA ASN A 20 3.24 -49.31 -14.76
C ASN A 20 4.73 -49.35 -15.10
N SER A 21 5.51 -48.44 -14.55
CA SER A 21 6.95 -48.63 -14.40
C SER A 21 7.31 -48.37 -12.95
N THR A 22 7.88 -49.36 -12.30
CA THR A 22 8.56 -49.26 -11.01
C THR A 22 9.65 -48.20 -11.12
N SER A 23 9.34 -46.96 -10.76
CA SER A 23 10.33 -45.91 -10.68
C SER A 23 10.69 -45.68 -9.21
N ASN A 24 11.96 -45.81 -8.90
CA ASN A 24 12.58 -45.27 -7.71
C ASN A 24 12.08 -43.82 -7.51
N GLY A 25 11.23 -43.62 -6.50
CA GLY A 25 10.76 -42.33 -6.13
C GLY A 25 11.94 -41.46 -5.71
N THR A 26 12.41 -40.61 -6.61
CA THR A 26 13.21 -39.47 -6.21
C THR A 26 12.30 -38.56 -5.39
N HIS A 27 12.38 -38.67 -4.07
CA HIS A 27 11.84 -37.65 -3.18
C HIS A 27 12.47 -36.30 -3.61
N LYS A 28 11.74 -35.47 -4.36
CA LYS A 28 12.16 -34.08 -4.54
C LYS A 28 12.31 -33.51 -3.14
N ALA A 29 13.54 -33.18 -2.77
CA ALA A 29 13.81 -32.51 -1.49
C ALA A 29 12.85 -31.34 -1.34
N LYS A 30 12.12 -31.29 -0.21
CA LYS A 30 11.23 -30.15 0.06
C LYS A 30 12.11 -28.91 0.15
N VAL A 31 11.87 -27.92 -0.71
CA VAL A 31 12.59 -26.65 -0.68
C VAL A 31 12.34 -25.99 0.67
N SER A 32 13.39 -25.75 1.43
CA SER A 32 13.31 -25.27 2.82
C SER A 32 13.34 -23.73 2.93
N LYS A 33 13.78 -23.04 1.86
CA LYS A 33 13.86 -21.56 1.77
C LYS A 33 13.54 -21.13 0.34
N PRO A 34 12.92 -19.97 0.12
CA PRO A 34 12.73 -19.42 -1.21
C PRO A 34 14.08 -18.99 -1.81
N ALA A 35 14.20 -19.12 -3.12
CA ALA A 35 15.36 -18.62 -3.84
C ALA A 35 15.23 -17.09 -4.02
N ALA A 36 16.34 -16.38 -3.83
CA ALA A 36 16.44 -14.93 -4.09
C ALA A 36 16.95 -14.73 -5.53
N ASP A 37 16.19 -15.19 -6.52
CA ASP A 37 16.57 -15.22 -7.93
C ASP A 37 15.56 -14.57 -8.88
N TYR A 38 14.57 -13.86 -8.34
CA TYR A 38 13.61 -13.10 -9.12
C TYR A 38 14.31 -11.88 -9.76
N LYS A 39 13.89 -11.53 -10.97
CA LYS A 39 14.47 -10.39 -11.68
C LYS A 39 13.47 -9.24 -11.73
N PHE A 40 13.69 -8.25 -10.91
CA PHE A 40 12.99 -6.97 -11.01
C PHE A 40 13.51 -6.23 -12.25
N THR A 41 12.62 -5.92 -13.20
CA THR A 41 12.97 -5.25 -14.46
C THR A 41 12.18 -3.95 -14.62
N GLU A 42 12.73 -3.00 -15.38
CA GLU A 42 12.03 -1.75 -15.70
C GLU A 42 10.77 -2.03 -16.52
N SER A 43 10.79 -3.01 -17.44
CA SER A 43 9.61 -3.36 -18.24
C SER A 43 8.46 -3.92 -17.38
N ALA A 44 8.76 -4.73 -16.35
CA ALA A 44 7.72 -5.21 -15.45
C ALA A 44 7.17 -4.07 -14.56
N LEU A 45 8.01 -3.11 -14.18
CA LEU A 45 7.57 -1.91 -13.48
C LEU A 45 6.65 -1.06 -14.36
N ASP A 46 7.03 -0.85 -15.63
CA ASP A 46 6.22 -0.07 -16.58
C ASP A 46 4.86 -0.73 -16.81
N GLU A 47 4.81 -2.07 -16.93
CA GLU A 47 3.55 -2.83 -17.04
C GLU A 47 2.68 -2.62 -15.78
N ILE A 48 3.27 -2.71 -14.58
CA ILE A 48 2.54 -2.46 -13.32
C ILE A 48 1.97 -1.04 -13.30
N ILE A 49 2.74 -0.03 -13.67
CA ILE A 49 2.29 1.36 -13.69
C ILE A 49 1.17 1.54 -14.73
N GLU A 50 1.33 1.01 -15.95
CA GLU A 50 0.32 1.08 -17.01
C GLU A 50 -1.01 0.45 -16.56
N ASP A 51 -0.96 -0.71 -15.90
CA ASP A 51 -2.15 -1.36 -15.33
C ASP A 51 -2.85 -0.53 -14.24
N ARG A 52 -2.12 0.38 -13.56
CA ARG A 52 -2.68 1.25 -12.51
C ARG A 52 -3.07 2.65 -13.01
N GLU A 53 -2.72 3.02 -14.24
CA GLU A 53 -3.09 4.34 -14.80
C GLU A 53 -4.61 4.55 -14.84
N ASP A 54 -5.38 3.50 -15.16
CA ASP A 54 -6.84 3.56 -15.19
C ASP A 54 -7.46 3.88 -13.81
N TYR A 55 -6.72 3.61 -12.71
CA TYR A 55 -7.21 3.90 -11.35
C TYR A 55 -7.33 5.40 -11.09
N PHE A 56 -6.47 6.23 -11.72
CA PHE A 56 -6.54 7.68 -11.55
C PHE A 56 -7.81 8.30 -12.16
N GLU A 57 -8.49 7.57 -13.04
CA GLU A 57 -9.77 7.94 -13.64
C GLU A 57 -10.94 7.07 -13.14
N GLY A 58 -10.68 6.18 -12.18
CA GLY A 58 -11.64 5.19 -11.67
C GLY A 58 -12.83 5.76 -10.91
N MET A 59 -12.79 7.05 -10.58
CA MET A 59 -13.85 7.76 -9.86
C MET A 59 -13.97 9.21 -10.32
N SER A 60 -15.20 9.72 -10.36
CA SER A 60 -15.47 11.14 -10.51
C SER A 60 -16.52 11.62 -9.49
N LEU A 61 -16.42 12.88 -9.12
CA LEU A 61 -17.34 13.56 -8.21
C LEU A 61 -17.76 14.89 -8.80
N THR A 62 -19.06 15.15 -8.93
CA THR A 62 -19.60 16.46 -9.18
C THR A 62 -20.28 16.98 -7.91
N TYR A 63 -19.81 18.11 -7.41
CA TYR A 63 -20.38 18.77 -6.24
C TYR A 63 -20.79 20.19 -6.60
N ASP A 64 -22.06 20.49 -6.43
CA ASP A 64 -22.67 21.80 -6.72
C ASP A 64 -22.31 22.33 -8.12
N GLY A 65 -22.38 21.45 -9.13
CA GLY A 65 -22.06 21.75 -10.52
C GLY A 65 -20.57 21.77 -10.89
N LYS A 66 -19.66 21.58 -9.93
CA LYS A 66 -18.23 21.52 -10.14
C LYS A 66 -17.74 20.08 -10.19
N SER A 67 -16.96 19.73 -11.22
CA SER A 67 -16.46 18.37 -11.44
C SER A 67 -15.02 18.20 -10.92
N TYR A 68 -14.79 17.05 -10.27
CA TYR A 68 -13.49 16.54 -9.80
C TYR A 68 -13.35 15.13 -10.36
N HIS A 69 -12.35 14.87 -11.16
CA HIS A 69 -12.27 13.64 -11.95
C HIS A 69 -10.88 12.97 -11.96
N LYS A 70 -9.90 13.54 -11.26
CA LYS A 70 -8.56 12.97 -11.12
C LYS A 70 -8.37 12.50 -9.69
N VAL A 71 -8.36 11.19 -9.48
CA VAL A 71 -8.04 10.60 -8.19
C VAL A 71 -6.55 10.82 -7.92
N GLN A 72 -6.23 11.44 -6.80
CA GLN A 72 -4.84 11.69 -6.37
C GLN A 72 -4.36 10.69 -5.33
N PHE A 73 -5.25 10.33 -4.41
CA PHE A 73 -5.02 9.38 -3.34
C PHE A 73 -6.31 8.60 -3.09
N ALA A 74 -6.18 7.36 -2.63
CA ALA A 74 -7.31 6.62 -2.13
C ALA A 74 -6.90 5.67 -1.01
N GLU A 75 -7.87 5.34 -0.14
CA GLU A 75 -7.75 4.41 0.98
C GLU A 75 -8.97 3.52 1.01
N GLY A 76 -8.77 2.20 1.00
CA GLY A 76 -9.83 1.22 1.03
C GLY A 76 -9.89 0.48 2.37
N PHE A 77 -11.10 0.27 2.88
CA PHE A 77 -11.38 -0.56 4.06
C PHE A 77 -12.22 -1.76 3.64
N GLY A 78 -11.60 -2.66 2.90
CA GLY A 78 -12.28 -3.75 2.21
C GLY A 78 -13.39 -3.22 1.29
N ASN A 79 -14.50 -3.97 1.17
CA ASN A 79 -15.66 -3.53 0.37
C ASN A 79 -16.64 -2.62 1.15
N VAL A 80 -16.26 -2.12 2.33
CA VAL A 80 -17.15 -1.36 3.22
C VAL A 80 -17.04 0.14 2.99
N LEU A 81 -15.81 0.67 2.94
CA LEU A 81 -15.55 2.10 2.82
C LEU A 81 -14.41 2.34 1.83
N LEU A 82 -14.59 3.32 0.97
CA LEU A 82 -13.55 3.91 0.13
C LEU A 82 -13.48 5.42 0.43
N ILE A 83 -12.28 5.91 0.71
CA ILE A 83 -12.00 7.35 0.79
C ILE A 83 -11.10 7.71 -0.39
N ALA A 84 -11.47 8.73 -1.16
CA ALA A 84 -10.69 9.20 -2.29
C ALA A 84 -10.57 10.72 -2.29
N ARG A 85 -9.39 11.23 -2.65
CA ARG A 85 -9.14 12.64 -2.95
C ARG A 85 -9.16 12.84 -4.45
N LEU A 86 -10.07 13.67 -4.92
CA LEU A 86 -10.18 14.00 -6.33
C LEU A 86 -9.80 15.46 -6.58
N ALA A 87 -9.16 15.73 -7.71
CA ALA A 87 -8.83 17.06 -8.17
C ALA A 87 -9.66 17.45 -9.39
N ASP A 88 -9.91 18.75 -9.51
CA ASP A 88 -10.41 19.37 -10.75
C ASP A 88 -9.25 19.77 -11.68
N ASP A 89 -9.57 20.32 -12.86
CA ASP A 89 -8.58 20.79 -13.84
C ASP A 89 -7.70 21.97 -13.34
N HIS A 90 -8.09 22.61 -12.25
CA HIS A 90 -7.35 23.72 -11.63
C HIS A 90 -6.55 23.27 -10.40
N GLY A 91 -6.53 21.96 -10.11
CA GLY A 91 -5.83 21.39 -8.95
C GLY A 91 -6.54 21.64 -7.61
N GLN A 92 -7.80 22.10 -7.60
CA GLN A 92 -8.58 22.15 -6.36
C GLN A 92 -9.05 20.74 -6.02
N THR A 93 -8.99 20.38 -4.75
CA THR A 93 -9.28 19.02 -4.30
C THR A 93 -10.52 18.94 -3.41
N LEU A 94 -11.16 17.78 -3.46
CA LEU A 94 -12.26 17.41 -2.58
C LEU A 94 -12.11 15.93 -2.20
N ASP A 95 -12.24 15.62 -0.92
CA ASP A 95 -12.25 14.27 -0.42
C ASP A 95 -13.68 13.74 -0.42
N VAL A 96 -13.87 12.50 -0.81
CA VAL A 96 -15.14 11.79 -0.75
C VAL A 96 -14.97 10.48 -0.01
N ALA A 97 -15.89 10.16 0.91
CA ALA A 97 -15.95 8.87 1.60
C ALA A 97 -17.26 8.18 1.25
N ILE A 98 -17.16 7.02 0.60
CA ILE A 98 -18.29 6.23 0.13
C ILE A 98 -18.40 4.96 0.95
N TYR A 99 -19.54 4.76 1.59
CA TYR A 99 -19.88 3.51 2.26
C TYR A 99 -20.78 2.63 1.38
N ASN A 100 -20.46 1.34 1.31
CA ASN A 100 -21.31 0.36 0.63
C ASN A 100 -22.41 -0.23 1.55
N ASP A 101 -22.15 -0.27 2.85
CA ASP A 101 -23.00 -0.95 3.85
C ASP A 101 -24.05 -0.04 4.50
N ARG A 102 -23.91 1.29 4.37
CA ARG A 102 -24.78 2.28 5.02
C ARG A 102 -25.10 3.45 4.08
N PRO A 103 -26.17 4.24 4.37
CA PRO A 103 -26.58 5.36 3.51
C PRO A 103 -25.70 6.61 3.66
N GLY A 104 -25.12 6.87 4.84
CA GLY A 104 -24.38 8.10 5.10
C GLY A 104 -23.01 8.09 4.46
N CYS A 105 -22.77 8.99 3.51
CA CYS A 105 -21.49 9.25 2.85
C CYS A 105 -21.09 10.69 3.04
N TYR A 106 -19.83 11.02 2.78
CA TYR A 106 -19.27 12.30 3.13
C TYR A 106 -18.47 12.91 2.00
N ILE A 107 -18.50 14.24 1.91
CA ILE A 107 -17.52 15.05 1.18
C ILE A 107 -16.83 15.99 2.17
N TYR A 108 -15.56 16.27 1.93
CA TYR A 108 -14.74 17.13 2.79
C TYR A 108 -13.71 17.90 2.01
N SER A 109 -13.54 19.16 2.39
CA SER A 109 -12.31 19.93 2.17
C SER A 109 -12.18 20.95 3.30
N PRO A 110 -10.99 21.54 3.51
CA PRO A 110 -10.82 22.60 4.51
C PRO A 110 -11.79 23.78 4.31
N LYS A 111 -12.17 24.09 3.07
CA LYS A 111 -13.11 25.15 2.71
C LYS A 111 -14.58 24.71 2.85
N THR A 112 -14.90 23.51 2.37
CA THR A 112 -16.28 22.98 2.35
C THR A 112 -16.70 22.50 3.73
N ARG A 113 -15.73 22.03 4.55
CA ARG A 113 -15.94 21.30 5.80
C ARG A 113 -16.70 20.00 5.51
N LEU A 114 -16.97 19.21 6.54
CA LEU A 114 -17.69 17.93 6.37
C LEU A 114 -19.15 18.19 5.95
N LYS A 115 -19.59 17.49 4.91
CA LYS A 115 -20.97 17.43 4.43
C LYS A 115 -21.37 15.99 4.28
N THR A 116 -22.62 15.68 4.62
CA THR A 116 -23.21 14.35 4.50
C THR A 116 -24.16 14.30 3.32
N PHE A 117 -24.19 13.17 2.63
CA PHE A 117 -25.16 12.87 1.58
C PHE A 117 -25.56 11.39 1.63
N ASP A 118 -26.69 11.03 1.02
CA ASP A 118 -27.18 9.65 0.99
C ASP A 118 -26.55 8.87 -0.17
N CYS A 119 -25.71 7.89 0.13
CA CYS A 119 -25.10 6.98 -0.84
C CYS A 119 -26.08 6.03 -1.55
N ARG A 120 -27.26 5.83 -1.02
CA ARG A 120 -28.29 4.95 -1.59
C ARG A 120 -29.30 5.70 -2.45
N ALA A 121 -29.38 7.03 -2.30
CA ALA A 121 -30.25 7.86 -3.09
C ALA A 121 -29.90 7.75 -4.58
N ASN A 122 -30.88 7.34 -5.40
CA ASN A 122 -30.73 7.17 -6.85
C ASN A 122 -29.44 6.44 -7.27
N LYS A 123 -29.00 5.47 -6.45
CA LYS A 123 -27.86 4.59 -6.80
C LYS A 123 -28.29 3.63 -7.89
N ARG A 124 -27.58 3.63 -9.01
CA ARG A 124 -27.86 2.78 -10.17
C ARG A 124 -26.62 2.38 -10.94
N SER A 125 -26.68 1.29 -11.65
CA SER A 125 -25.65 0.91 -12.61
C SER A 125 -25.73 1.81 -13.87
N VAL A 126 -24.57 2.14 -14.42
CA VAL A 126 -24.40 2.87 -15.68
C VAL A 126 -23.53 2.01 -16.58
N GLY A 127 -24.10 1.48 -17.66
CA GLY A 127 -23.43 0.44 -18.43
C GLY A 127 -23.30 -0.86 -17.64
N GLU A 128 -22.25 -1.63 -17.92
CA GLU A 128 -21.98 -2.92 -17.29
C GLU A 128 -21.02 -2.80 -16.09
N ASP A 129 -20.22 -1.74 -16.04
CA ASP A 129 -19.02 -1.63 -15.22
C ASP A 129 -19.01 -0.46 -14.22
N LYS A 130 -20.03 0.43 -14.25
CA LYS A 130 -20.03 1.63 -13.40
C LYS A 130 -21.24 1.72 -12.50
N THR A 131 -21.04 2.36 -11.37
CA THR A 131 -22.10 2.78 -10.43
C THR A 131 -22.16 4.30 -10.38
N LEU A 132 -23.38 4.83 -10.43
CA LEU A 132 -23.70 6.25 -10.26
C LEU A 132 -24.58 6.44 -9.02
N ILE A 133 -24.21 7.41 -8.19
CA ILE A 133 -24.99 7.93 -7.08
C ILE A 133 -25.36 9.37 -7.39
N GLN A 134 -26.65 9.71 -7.29
CA GLN A 134 -27.13 11.09 -7.40
C GLN A 134 -27.89 11.45 -6.11
N SER A 135 -27.42 12.46 -5.42
CA SER A 135 -27.96 12.87 -4.13
C SER A 135 -27.88 14.40 -3.96
N GLU A 136 -28.39 14.87 -2.84
CA GLU A 136 -28.18 16.23 -2.35
C GLU A 136 -27.50 16.16 -0.99
N VAL A 137 -26.74 17.19 -0.65
CA VAL A 137 -26.18 17.35 0.70
C VAL A 137 -27.32 17.50 1.70
N GLU A 138 -27.26 16.78 2.80
CA GLU A 138 -28.26 16.86 3.86
C GLU A 138 -28.47 18.29 4.35
N GLY A 139 -29.73 18.71 4.42
CA GLY A 139 -30.11 20.06 4.84
C GLY A 139 -29.77 21.17 3.84
N SER A 140 -29.45 20.83 2.60
CA SER A 140 -29.07 21.77 1.53
C SER A 140 -29.68 21.34 0.20
N ARG A 141 -29.60 22.23 -0.82
CA ARG A 141 -29.96 21.91 -2.21
C ARG A 141 -28.71 21.70 -3.09
N GLN A 142 -27.54 21.60 -2.47
CA GLN A 142 -26.29 21.36 -3.19
C GLN A 142 -26.29 19.92 -3.71
N SER A 143 -26.15 19.77 -5.02
CA SER A 143 -26.16 18.46 -5.67
C SER A 143 -24.83 17.74 -5.48
N VAL A 144 -24.92 16.42 -5.30
CA VAL A 144 -23.77 15.49 -5.29
C VAL A 144 -24.03 14.41 -6.32
N MET A 145 -23.06 14.19 -7.20
CA MET A 145 -23.06 13.08 -8.14
C MET A 145 -21.70 12.38 -8.06
N VAL A 146 -21.70 11.09 -7.77
CA VAL A 146 -20.48 10.25 -7.73
C VAL A 146 -20.63 9.14 -8.74
N GLU A 147 -19.67 9.01 -9.64
CA GLU A 147 -19.56 7.88 -10.56
C GLU A 147 -18.26 7.16 -10.29
N TYR A 148 -18.29 5.83 -10.21
CA TYR A 148 -17.10 5.01 -10.01
C TYR A 148 -17.25 3.64 -10.67
N TYR A 149 -16.13 3.02 -11.04
CA TYR A 149 -16.13 1.64 -11.52
C TYR A 149 -16.55 0.68 -10.42
N ASN A 150 -17.24 -0.40 -10.78
CA ASN A 150 -17.75 -1.37 -9.78
C ASN A 150 -16.62 -2.01 -8.96
N GLU A 151 -15.42 -2.13 -9.53
CA GLU A 151 -14.22 -2.65 -8.88
C GLU A 151 -13.41 -1.55 -8.14
N ALA A 152 -13.90 -0.30 -8.10
CA ALA A 152 -13.15 0.83 -7.55
C ALA A 152 -12.76 0.65 -6.06
N PHE A 153 -13.57 -0.06 -5.28
CA PHE A 153 -13.26 -0.31 -3.86
C PHE A 153 -11.98 -1.13 -3.70
N GLU A 154 -11.73 -2.10 -4.58
CA GLU A 154 -10.53 -2.92 -4.58
C GLU A 154 -9.37 -2.18 -5.27
N ALA A 155 -9.60 -1.73 -6.51
CA ALA A 155 -8.60 -1.07 -7.33
C ALA A 155 -8.06 0.24 -6.71
N LEU A 156 -8.96 1.15 -6.32
CA LEU A 156 -8.57 2.43 -5.72
C LEU A 156 -7.98 2.25 -4.31
N GLY A 157 -8.43 1.22 -3.57
CA GLY A 157 -7.83 0.90 -2.27
C GLY A 157 -6.33 0.59 -2.35
N SER A 158 -5.83 0.16 -3.51
CA SER A 158 -4.41 -0.13 -3.76
C SER A 158 -3.58 1.09 -4.19
N MET A 159 -4.21 2.23 -4.49
CA MET A 159 -3.49 3.45 -4.91
C MET A 159 -2.55 4.00 -3.84
N GLY A 160 -2.97 3.92 -2.59
CA GLY A 160 -2.24 4.45 -1.45
C GLY A 160 -2.71 5.86 -1.05
N SER A 161 -2.49 6.15 0.23
CA SER A 161 -2.92 7.39 0.91
C SER A 161 -1.77 8.13 1.59
N THR A 162 -0.53 7.70 1.36
CA THR A 162 0.66 8.33 1.92
C THR A 162 1.15 9.47 1.03
N ILE A 163 1.22 10.68 1.59
CA ILE A 163 1.82 11.85 0.94
C ILE A 163 3.31 11.92 1.28
N LEU A 164 4.14 12.23 0.29
CA LEU A 164 5.56 12.51 0.45
C LEU A 164 5.83 14.00 0.25
N THR A 165 6.35 14.66 1.28
CA THR A 165 6.73 16.07 1.21
C THR A 165 8.22 16.22 1.40
N ALA A 166 8.92 16.82 0.43
CA ALA A 166 10.35 17.04 0.50
C ALA A 166 10.69 18.46 0.93
N SER A 167 11.69 18.58 1.79
CA SER A 167 12.33 19.84 2.17
C SER A 167 13.85 19.67 2.12
N GLU A 168 14.53 20.70 1.60
CA GLU A 168 15.99 20.77 1.56
C GLU A 168 16.49 21.71 2.66
N VAL A 169 17.41 21.20 3.47
CA VAL A 169 18.05 21.96 4.54
C VAL A 169 19.54 21.59 4.56
N ASP A 170 20.41 22.57 4.40
CA ASP A 170 21.87 22.42 4.44
C ASP A 170 22.42 21.32 3.48
N GLY A 171 21.87 21.26 2.26
CA GLY A 171 22.27 20.28 1.23
C GLY A 171 21.80 18.85 1.53
N LYS A 172 20.84 18.69 2.44
CA LYS A 172 20.20 17.40 2.74
C LYS A 172 18.70 17.47 2.44
N VAL A 173 18.20 16.47 1.75
CA VAL A 173 16.78 16.37 1.41
C VAL A 173 16.08 15.45 2.41
N ASN A 174 15.11 16.00 3.14
CA ASN A 174 14.23 15.25 4.00
C ASN A 174 12.90 15.03 3.30
N ILE A 175 12.53 13.77 3.10
CA ILE A 175 11.24 13.34 2.55
C ILE A 175 10.39 12.85 3.72
N VAL A 176 9.33 13.56 4.07
CA VAL A 176 8.50 13.27 5.24
C VAL A 176 7.16 12.70 4.79
N THR A 177 6.72 11.61 5.42
CA THR A 177 5.42 11.00 5.14
C THR A 177 4.32 11.66 5.96
N SER A 178 3.11 11.72 5.38
CA SER A 178 1.89 12.12 6.08
C SER A 178 0.67 11.41 5.50
N PHE A 179 -0.44 11.41 6.25
CA PHE A 179 -1.68 10.77 5.83
C PHE A 179 -2.56 11.74 5.04
N ALA A 180 -2.93 11.37 3.81
CA ALA A 180 -3.73 12.22 2.93
C ALA A 180 -5.10 12.56 3.51
N PHE A 181 -5.69 11.66 4.28
CA PHE A 181 -7.06 11.76 4.77
C PHE A 181 -7.17 12.08 6.27
N ASP A 182 -6.10 12.57 6.91
CA ASP A 182 -6.08 12.80 8.35
C ASP A 182 -7.26 13.69 8.82
N ASP A 183 -7.58 14.73 8.08
CA ASP A 183 -8.68 15.66 8.43
C ASP A 183 -10.06 14.99 8.34
N ILE A 184 -10.39 14.36 7.20
CA ILE A 184 -11.70 13.70 7.04
C ILE A 184 -11.80 12.49 7.98
N TYR A 185 -10.70 11.77 8.19
CA TYR A 185 -10.66 10.61 9.07
C TYR A 185 -10.98 10.96 10.52
N ARG A 186 -10.48 12.09 11.03
CA ARG A 186 -10.80 12.60 12.37
C ARG A 186 -12.28 12.92 12.54
N GLU A 187 -12.93 13.38 11.48
CA GLU A 187 -14.36 13.75 11.49
C GLU A 187 -15.25 12.49 11.44
N ILE A 188 -14.98 11.55 10.54
CA ILE A 188 -15.85 10.39 10.31
C ILE A 188 -15.52 9.19 11.21
N LYS A 189 -14.29 9.08 11.73
CA LYS A 189 -13.82 8.02 12.65
C LYS A 189 -14.25 6.63 12.19
N PRO A 190 -13.79 6.17 11.02
CA PRO A 190 -14.33 4.95 10.39
C PRO A 190 -13.98 3.67 11.14
N VAL A 191 -12.95 3.70 11.99
CA VAL A 191 -12.49 2.58 12.83
C VAL A 191 -12.13 3.06 14.23
N ASP A 192 -12.19 2.18 15.21
CA ASP A 192 -11.85 2.47 16.61
C ASP A 192 -10.32 2.41 16.88
N ASP A 193 -9.49 2.49 15.86
CA ASP A 193 -8.03 2.59 16.04
C ASP A 193 -7.64 4.07 16.24
N PRO A 194 -6.99 4.42 17.37
CA PRO A 194 -6.54 5.78 17.61
C PRO A 194 -5.41 6.23 16.66
N ARG A 195 -4.83 5.29 15.90
CA ARG A 195 -3.75 5.55 14.95
C ARG A 195 -4.34 5.66 13.55
N ASN A 196 -4.44 6.86 13.02
CA ASN A 196 -4.76 7.08 11.61
C ASN A 196 -3.61 6.51 10.76
N ARG A 197 -3.83 5.38 10.10
CA ARG A 197 -2.81 4.68 9.32
C ARG A 197 -3.00 4.98 7.85
N SER A 198 -1.97 5.49 7.20
CA SER A 198 -1.93 5.57 5.74
C SER A 198 -1.43 4.26 5.12
N THR A 199 -1.77 4.04 3.85
CA THR A 199 -1.26 2.94 3.04
C THR A 199 -0.28 3.42 1.98
N LEU A 200 0.58 2.50 1.53
CA LEU A 200 1.50 2.68 0.42
C LEU A 200 0.90 2.06 -0.85
N GLY A 201 1.23 2.61 -2.00
CA GLY A 201 0.76 2.12 -3.29
C GLY A 201 1.42 2.85 -4.45
N VAL A 202 0.80 2.79 -5.63
CA VAL A 202 1.34 3.42 -6.84
C VAL A 202 1.58 4.92 -6.67
N THR A 203 0.73 5.62 -5.93
CA THR A 203 0.91 7.06 -5.65
C THR A 203 2.19 7.34 -4.87
N THR A 204 2.56 6.46 -3.93
CA THR A 204 3.81 6.59 -3.17
C THR A 204 5.02 6.42 -4.09
N PHE A 205 5.00 5.40 -4.97
CA PHE A 205 6.07 5.18 -5.94
C PHE A 205 6.25 6.38 -6.86
N LEU A 206 5.18 6.89 -7.47
CA LEU A 206 5.24 8.01 -8.41
C LEU A 206 5.73 9.31 -7.76
N GLN A 207 5.28 9.60 -6.52
CA GLN A 207 5.80 10.73 -5.75
C GLN A 207 7.29 10.57 -5.47
N LEU A 208 7.73 9.39 -5.00
CA LEU A 208 9.13 9.15 -4.68
C LEU A 208 10.01 9.24 -5.94
N LYS A 209 9.57 8.66 -7.06
CA LYS A 209 10.26 8.75 -8.35
C LYS A 209 10.47 10.21 -8.77
N GLY A 210 9.42 11.03 -8.72
CA GLY A 210 9.52 12.46 -9.03
C GLY A 210 10.46 13.22 -8.09
N LEU A 211 10.49 12.87 -6.79
CA LEU A 211 11.43 13.46 -5.84
C LEU A 211 12.87 13.06 -6.11
N VAL A 212 13.12 11.79 -6.43
CA VAL A 212 14.46 11.29 -6.79
C VAL A 212 14.97 11.97 -8.06
N GLU A 213 14.12 12.15 -9.06
CA GLU A 213 14.47 12.86 -10.30
C GLU A 213 14.78 14.33 -10.03
N LYS A 214 14.04 14.97 -9.13
CA LYS A 214 14.23 16.38 -8.76
C LYS A 214 15.54 16.62 -7.98
N TYR A 215 15.91 15.69 -7.10
CA TYR A 215 17.04 15.82 -6.18
C TYR A 215 18.17 14.84 -6.49
N VAL A 216 18.46 14.66 -7.77
CA VAL A 216 19.53 13.74 -8.23
C VAL A 216 20.87 14.11 -7.60
N GLY A 217 21.50 13.14 -6.93
CA GLY A 217 22.83 13.28 -6.34
C GLY A 217 22.87 13.88 -4.95
N GLU A 218 21.72 14.28 -4.41
CA GLU A 218 21.61 14.78 -3.03
C GLU A 218 21.53 13.65 -2.00
N ASP A 219 21.98 13.97 -0.77
CA ASP A 219 21.83 13.10 0.40
C ASP A 219 20.35 13.13 0.85
N MET A 220 19.63 12.01 0.68
CA MET A 220 18.20 11.93 0.93
C MET A 220 17.88 11.06 2.15
N THR A 221 16.97 11.54 2.98
CA THR A 221 16.44 10.80 4.12
C THR A 221 14.91 10.72 4.02
N MET A 222 14.36 9.49 4.00
CA MET A 222 12.93 9.25 4.10
C MET A 222 12.55 9.09 5.57
N LYS A 223 11.65 9.96 6.06
CA LYS A 223 11.16 10.00 7.44
C LYS A 223 9.72 9.56 7.49
N PHE A 224 9.47 8.43 8.12
CA PHE A 224 8.13 7.95 8.43
C PHE A 224 7.62 8.68 9.67
N ASP A 225 6.85 9.76 9.46
CA ASP A 225 6.38 10.68 10.52
C ASP A 225 4.89 10.53 10.83
N ASN A 226 4.24 9.54 10.23
CA ASN A 226 2.89 9.09 10.52
C ASN A 226 2.85 7.57 10.62
N HIS A 227 1.71 7.03 11.03
CA HIS A 227 1.51 5.58 11.06
C HIS A 227 1.24 5.06 9.65
N ILE A 228 2.06 4.11 9.19
CA ILE A 228 1.91 3.42 7.91
C ILE A 228 1.43 2.00 8.18
N GLY A 229 0.22 1.68 7.71
CA GLY A 229 -0.44 0.40 8.00
C GLY A 229 -0.01 -0.75 7.11
N GLY A 230 0.62 -0.47 5.99
CA GLY A 230 1.05 -1.48 5.01
C GLY A 230 1.04 -0.95 3.58
N SER A 231 1.10 -1.86 2.62
CA SER A 231 0.90 -1.57 1.21
C SER A 231 -0.45 -2.11 0.72
N GLY A 232 -1.09 -1.38 -0.17
CA GLY A 232 -2.25 -1.87 -0.92
C GLY A 232 -1.86 -2.63 -2.19
N ASP A 233 -0.58 -2.55 -2.58
CA ASP A 233 0.00 -3.19 -3.75
C ASP A 233 1.45 -3.57 -3.47
N ASP A 234 1.69 -4.85 -3.20
CA ASP A 234 3.02 -5.35 -2.81
C ASP A 234 4.03 -5.30 -3.95
N ASP A 235 3.59 -5.46 -5.20
CA ASP A 235 4.50 -5.43 -6.35
C ASP A 235 5.12 -4.03 -6.50
N ILE A 236 4.30 -2.97 -6.56
CA ILE A 236 4.83 -1.60 -6.65
C ILE A 236 5.57 -1.18 -5.37
N ASN A 237 5.18 -1.72 -4.22
CA ASN A 237 5.86 -1.44 -2.94
C ASN A 237 7.31 -1.95 -2.96
N MET A 238 7.55 -3.15 -3.49
CA MET A 238 8.91 -3.68 -3.66
C MET A 238 9.75 -2.77 -4.58
N TYR A 239 9.21 -2.29 -5.71
CA TYR A 239 9.91 -1.34 -6.56
C TYR A 239 10.18 -0.01 -5.85
N THR A 240 9.27 0.46 -4.99
CA THR A 240 9.48 1.65 -4.17
C THR A 240 10.67 1.46 -3.23
N GLY A 241 10.76 0.33 -2.55
CA GLY A 241 11.90 0.00 -1.69
C GLY A 241 13.20 -0.17 -2.47
N LEU A 242 13.15 -0.81 -3.66
CA LEU A 242 14.34 -0.90 -4.52
C LEU A 242 14.83 0.49 -5.00
N LEU A 243 13.93 1.44 -5.22
CA LEU A 243 14.29 2.83 -5.54
C LEU A 243 14.98 3.51 -4.35
N ILE A 244 14.47 3.35 -3.12
CA ILE A 244 15.12 3.82 -1.88
C ILE A 244 16.54 3.23 -1.78
N ASN A 245 16.68 1.93 -1.97
CA ASN A 245 17.97 1.25 -1.87
C ASN A 245 18.97 1.69 -2.97
N LYS A 246 18.51 1.76 -4.23
CA LYS A 246 19.32 2.18 -5.38
C LYS A 246 19.87 3.60 -5.21
N THR A 247 19.08 4.49 -4.63
CA THR A 247 19.46 5.89 -4.36
C THR A 247 20.23 6.07 -3.06
N LYS A 248 20.44 4.98 -2.30
CA LYS A 248 21.15 4.98 -1.02
C LYS A 248 20.52 5.91 0.04
N MET A 249 19.22 6.09 -0.02
CA MET A 249 18.52 6.89 0.99
C MET A 249 18.70 6.32 2.39
N HIS A 250 18.69 7.22 3.37
CA HIS A 250 18.52 6.88 4.78
C HIS A 250 17.04 6.77 5.10
N THR A 251 16.68 5.86 6.00
CA THR A 251 15.29 5.74 6.49
C THR A 251 15.22 5.98 7.99
N VAL A 252 14.21 6.70 8.42
CA VAL A 252 13.99 7.07 9.82
C VAL A 252 12.52 6.85 10.18
N VAL A 253 12.25 6.07 11.22
CA VAL A 253 10.94 6.10 11.89
C VAL A 253 11.05 7.14 13.00
N THR A 254 10.24 8.20 12.91
CA THR A 254 10.26 9.31 13.86
C THR A 254 9.48 8.96 15.13
N PRO A 255 9.56 9.77 16.21
CA PRO A 255 8.78 9.53 17.42
C PRO A 255 7.25 9.60 17.22
N ASN A 256 6.80 10.21 16.11
CA ASN A 256 5.36 10.32 15.77
C ASN A 256 4.91 9.20 14.82
N GLY A 257 5.87 8.45 14.25
CA GLY A 257 5.61 7.48 13.21
C GLY A 257 5.68 6.04 13.66
N SER A 258 5.10 5.18 12.86
CA SER A 258 5.31 3.73 12.89
C SER A 258 5.18 3.15 11.49
N VAL A 259 5.81 2.02 11.27
CA VAL A 259 5.72 1.28 10.00
C VAL A 259 5.27 -0.15 10.28
N PHE A 260 4.37 -0.65 9.45
CA PHE A 260 3.86 -2.01 9.53
C PHE A 260 3.81 -2.63 8.14
N SER A 261 4.04 -3.96 8.04
CA SER A 261 3.95 -4.71 6.77
C SER A 261 4.79 -4.03 5.67
N GLY A 262 4.20 -3.64 4.54
CA GLY A 262 4.87 -2.94 3.45
C GLY A 262 5.63 -1.66 3.87
N GLY A 263 5.19 -0.97 4.93
CA GLY A 263 5.94 0.15 5.51
C GLY A 263 7.28 -0.29 6.12
N THR A 264 7.30 -1.46 6.75
CA THR A 264 8.53 -2.09 7.27
C THR A 264 9.47 -2.48 6.14
N ASP A 265 8.92 -2.92 4.99
CA ASP A 265 9.72 -3.23 3.80
C ASP A 265 10.45 -1.99 3.27
N LEU A 266 9.76 -0.84 3.19
CA LEU A 266 10.40 0.41 2.78
C LEU A 266 11.46 0.89 3.78
N PHE A 267 11.19 0.76 5.10
CA PHE A 267 12.18 1.08 6.12
C PHE A 267 13.43 0.20 5.98
N ALA A 268 13.25 -1.11 5.70
CA ALA A 268 14.34 -2.07 5.47
C ALA A 268 15.27 -1.67 4.33
N ALA A 269 14.76 -0.93 3.34
CA ALA A 269 15.50 -0.54 2.13
C ALA A 269 16.54 0.58 2.37
N GLY A 270 16.48 1.26 3.50
CA GLY A 270 17.41 2.34 3.83
C GLY A 270 18.86 1.88 4.01
N GLN A 271 19.80 2.70 3.52
CA GLN A 271 21.24 2.49 3.74
C GLN A 271 21.58 2.49 5.22
N THR A 272 21.04 3.43 5.97
CA THR A 272 20.93 3.39 7.43
C THR A 272 19.46 3.40 7.79
N ARG A 273 19.12 2.70 8.85
CA ARG A 273 17.75 2.52 9.35
C ARG A 273 17.70 2.95 10.80
N THR A 274 17.21 4.17 11.02
CA THR A 274 17.17 4.80 12.34
C THR A 274 15.77 4.71 12.93
N LEU A 275 15.66 4.23 14.15
CA LEU A 275 14.47 4.32 14.97
C LEU A 275 14.63 5.41 16.02
N GLN A 276 13.84 6.48 15.89
CA GLN A 276 13.67 7.48 16.93
C GLN A 276 12.49 7.06 17.80
N ARG A 277 12.76 6.71 19.04
CA ARG A 277 11.74 6.14 19.91
C ARG A 277 10.72 7.18 20.36
N ALA A 278 9.44 6.80 20.31
CA ALA A 278 8.38 7.59 20.92
C ALA A 278 8.60 7.69 22.45
N LYS A 279 8.51 8.90 23.00
CA LYS A 279 8.78 9.15 24.43
C LYS A 279 7.91 8.36 25.40
N LYS A 280 6.80 7.79 24.94
CA LYS A 280 5.84 7.02 25.74
C LYS A 280 6.14 5.51 25.79
N ILE A 281 7.10 5.02 25.02
CA ILE A 281 7.43 3.59 24.96
C ILE A 281 8.68 3.36 25.80
N ASP A 282 8.50 2.96 27.06
CA ASP A 282 9.59 2.66 27.98
C ASP A 282 10.11 1.22 27.88
N ASN A 283 9.40 0.35 27.14
CA ASN A 283 9.79 -1.05 27.00
C ASN A 283 10.86 -1.23 25.93
N PHE A 284 12.10 -1.51 26.35
CA PHE A 284 13.22 -1.79 25.45
C PHE A 284 13.08 -3.12 24.70
N GLU A 285 12.25 -4.04 25.17
CA GLU A 285 12.09 -5.36 24.56
C GLU A 285 11.22 -5.29 23.30
N THR A 286 10.18 -4.45 23.30
CA THR A 286 9.26 -4.27 22.17
C THR A 286 9.37 -2.85 21.66
N LEU A 287 9.68 -2.69 20.38
CA LEU A 287 9.90 -1.37 19.80
C LEU A 287 8.63 -0.72 19.22
N GLU A 288 7.49 -1.37 19.26
CA GLU A 288 6.09 -0.97 18.93
C GLU A 288 5.88 0.12 17.83
N GLN A 289 6.95 0.46 17.11
CA GLN A 289 6.94 1.38 15.97
C GLN A 289 7.27 0.67 14.66
N ILE A 290 7.71 -0.60 14.72
CA ILE A 290 8.05 -1.39 13.56
C ILE A 290 7.39 -2.76 13.72
N GLY A 291 6.43 -3.04 12.85
CA GLY A 291 5.65 -4.27 12.92
C GLY A 291 5.72 -5.10 11.63
N VAL A 292 5.59 -6.41 11.77
CA VAL A 292 5.64 -7.39 10.69
C VAL A 292 4.52 -8.41 10.82
N HIS A 293 4.14 -9.01 9.72
CA HIS A 293 3.30 -10.18 9.63
C HIS A 293 3.54 -10.93 8.32
N SER A 294 2.98 -12.13 8.20
CA SER A 294 2.96 -12.90 6.96
C SER A 294 2.02 -12.22 5.95
N TRP A 295 2.37 -12.20 4.68
CA TRP A 295 1.39 -11.90 3.64
C TRP A 295 0.35 -13.01 3.52
N GLY A 296 -0.79 -12.72 2.91
CA GLY A 296 -1.85 -13.67 2.63
C GLY A 296 -2.51 -13.39 1.29
N SER A 297 -3.02 -14.43 0.67
CA SER A 297 -3.79 -14.37 -0.57
C SER A 297 -4.90 -15.41 -0.55
N GLU A 298 -6.09 -15.04 -1.02
CA GLU A 298 -7.24 -15.96 -1.13
C GLU A 298 -7.59 -16.69 0.19
N GLY A 299 -7.41 -16.02 1.34
CA GLY A 299 -7.66 -16.60 2.66
C GLY A 299 -6.60 -17.58 3.16
N LYS A 300 -5.50 -17.73 2.44
CA LYS A 300 -4.32 -18.52 2.81
C LYS A 300 -3.21 -17.62 3.31
N THR A 301 -2.37 -18.14 4.20
CA THR A 301 -1.13 -17.48 4.62
C THR A 301 0.02 -17.86 3.67
N ALA A 302 1.06 -17.05 3.62
CA ALA A 302 2.25 -17.32 2.81
C ALA A 302 2.80 -18.74 2.97
N LYS A 303 2.76 -19.32 4.17
CA LYS A 303 3.24 -20.68 4.45
C LYS A 303 2.43 -21.81 3.78
N ASP A 304 1.24 -21.51 3.30
CA ASP A 304 0.42 -22.45 2.56
C ASP A 304 0.85 -22.58 1.09
N PHE A 305 1.70 -21.66 0.64
CA PHE A 305 2.30 -21.66 -0.68
C PHE A 305 3.70 -22.26 -0.65
N PRO A 306 4.12 -23.00 -1.69
CA PRO A 306 5.47 -23.57 -1.75
C PRO A 306 6.51 -22.44 -1.91
N TYR A 307 7.68 -22.57 -1.31
CA TYR A 307 8.77 -21.60 -1.45
C TYR A 307 9.31 -21.42 -2.87
N THR A 308 8.83 -22.23 -3.82
CA THR A 308 9.07 -22.04 -5.26
C THR A 308 8.07 -21.09 -5.93
N ASP A 309 7.04 -20.66 -5.21
CA ASP A 309 6.08 -19.68 -5.68
C ASP A 309 6.75 -18.35 -6.01
N GLU A 310 6.23 -17.63 -7.01
CA GLU A 310 6.81 -16.38 -7.47
C GLU A 310 6.77 -15.28 -6.39
N SER A 311 5.68 -15.21 -5.63
CA SER A 311 5.54 -14.25 -4.53
C SER A 311 6.62 -14.43 -3.48
N HIS A 312 6.92 -15.69 -3.11
CA HIS A 312 8.03 -16.00 -2.21
C HIS A 312 9.39 -15.58 -2.78
N ARG A 313 9.61 -15.84 -4.08
CA ARG A 313 10.86 -15.49 -4.75
C ARG A 313 11.04 -13.99 -4.91
N LYS A 314 9.97 -13.25 -5.22
CA LYS A 314 9.95 -11.79 -5.23
C LYS A 314 10.38 -11.22 -3.89
N GLN A 315 9.68 -11.60 -2.82
CA GLN A 315 9.96 -11.12 -1.46
C GLN A 315 11.37 -11.51 -0.98
N ALA A 316 11.79 -12.77 -1.19
CA ALA A 316 13.13 -13.20 -0.82
C ALA A 316 14.21 -12.42 -1.57
N THR A 317 14.01 -12.16 -2.86
CA THR A 317 14.96 -11.37 -3.68
C THR A 317 14.99 -9.92 -3.22
N TYR A 318 13.82 -9.33 -2.94
CA TYR A 318 13.72 -7.99 -2.41
C TYR A 318 14.53 -7.82 -1.14
N PHE A 319 14.23 -8.62 -0.10
CA PHE A 319 14.93 -8.54 1.18
C PHE A 319 16.42 -8.86 1.07
N ASN A 320 16.80 -9.83 0.22
CA ASN A 320 18.21 -10.10 -0.05
C ASN A 320 18.93 -8.89 -0.69
N THR A 321 18.24 -8.15 -1.55
CA THR A 321 18.79 -6.96 -2.20
C THR A 321 18.98 -5.82 -1.20
N VAL A 322 18.00 -5.57 -0.32
CA VAL A 322 18.01 -4.39 0.57
C VAL A 322 18.74 -4.63 1.90
N MET A 323 18.85 -5.90 2.34
CA MET A 323 19.46 -6.27 3.63
C MET A 323 20.67 -7.20 3.49
N GLY A 324 21.05 -7.62 2.27
CA GLY A 324 22.14 -8.55 2.04
C GLY A 324 21.89 -9.94 2.63
N ASP A 325 22.93 -10.57 3.15
CA ASP A 325 22.92 -11.98 3.61
C ASP A 325 21.86 -12.28 4.69
N LYS A 326 21.37 -11.29 5.39
CA LYS A 326 20.31 -11.44 6.41
C LYS A 326 18.90 -11.34 5.83
N GLY A 327 18.75 -10.89 4.59
CA GLY A 327 17.46 -10.53 4.01
C GLY A 327 16.50 -11.71 3.90
N VAL A 328 16.94 -12.85 3.36
CA VAL A 328 16.08 -14.03 3.24
C VAL A 328 15.67 -14.57 4.62
N ASP A 329 16.58 -14.58 5.59
CA ASP A 329 16.29 -15.03 6.94
C ASP A 329 15.32 -14.05 7.66
N PHE A 330 15.43 -12.75 7.41
CA PHE A 330 14.47 -11.76 7.89
C PHE A 330 13.10 -11.97 7.23
N TYR A 331 13.04 -12.18 5.93
CA TYR A 331 11.77 -12.51 5.26
C TYR A 331 11.10 -13.74 5.89
N LEU A 332 11.84 -14.83 6.11
CA LEU A 332 11.28 -16.01 6.79
C LEU A 332 10.79 -15.69 8.21
N PHE A 333 11.51 -14.84 8.91
CA PHE A 333 11.08 -14.37 10.23
C PHE A 333 9.73 -13.62 10.14
N THR A 334 9.48 -12.76 9.15
CA THR A 334 8.17 -12.09 9.00
C THR A 334 7.03 -13.09 8.85
N LEU A 335 7.26 -14.18 8.09
CA LEU A 335 6.27 -15.25 7.91
C LEU A 335 6.01 -16.07 9.18
N ASP A 336 7.03 -16.19 10.05
CA ASP A 336 6.95 -16.97 11.28
C ASP A 336 6.37 -16.17 12.45
N SER A 337 6.46 -14.84 12.41
CA SER A 337 6.16 -13.97 13.54
C SER A 337 4.67 -13.77 13.79
N ALA A 338 3.87 -13.64 12.73
CA ALA A 338 2.42 -13.51 12.83
C ALA A 338 1.72 -13.94 11.54
N PRO A 339 0.48 -14.45 11.60
CA PRO A 339 -0.33 -14.73 10.42
C PRO A 339 -0.69 -13.40 9.69
N PHE A 340 -1.25 -13.51 8.47
CA PHE A 340 -1.57 -12.34 7.63
C PHE A 340 -2.55 -11.35 8.26
N ASN A 341 -3.39 -11.80 9.18
CA ASN A 341 -4.35 -10.99 9.93
C ASN A 341 -3.90 -10.70 11.37
N GLY A 342 -2.65 -11.04 11.70
CA GLY A 342 -2.03 -10.77 13.01
C GLY A 342 -1.00 -9.67 12.93
N GLU A 343 -0.35 -9.40 14.05
CA GLU A 343 0.75 -8.45 14.15
C GLU A 343 1.84 -8.94 15.09
N HIS A 344 3.09 -8.66 14.74
CA HIS A 344 4.25 -8.83 15.60
C HIS A 344 5.06 -7.54 15.58
N TRP A 345 5.27 -6.94 16.74
CA TRP A 345 6.13 -5.77 16.88
C TRP A 345 7.56 -6.23 17.11
N ILE A 346 8.49 -5.76 16.25
CA ILE A 346 9.90 -6.14 16.31
C ILE A 346 10.46 -5.81 17.69
N THR A 347 11.11 -6.79 18.31
CA THR A 347 11.85 -6.64 19.57
C THR A 347 13.28 -6.17 19.28
N LYS A 348 13.96 -5.68 20.34
CA LYS A 348 15.39 -5.38 20.23
C LYS A 348 16.20 -6.64 19.85
N ALA A 349 15.83 -7.81 20.39
CA ALA A 349 16.49 -9.07 20.06
C ALA A 349 16.30 -9.47 18.59
N ASP A 350 15.10 -9.26 18.01
CA ASP A 350 14.85 -9.48 16.58
C ASP A 350 15.71 -8.55 15.74
N SER A 351 15.73 -7.27 16.10
CA SER A 351 16.54 -6.27 15.39
C SER A 351 18.04 -6.62 15.43
N ASP A 352 18.58 -7.00 16.58
CA ASP A 352 19.99 -7.38 16.73
C ASP A 352 20.32 -8.64 15.91
N LYS A 353 19.42 -9.64 15.91
CA LYS A 353 19.59 -10.90 15.16
C LYS A 353 19.72 -10.70 13.67
N TYR A 354 18.88 -9.84 13.11
CA TYR A 354 18.82 -9.60 11.67
C TYR A 354 19.56 -8.33 11.25
N GLN A 355 20.16 -7.59 12.18
CA GLN A 355 20.79 -6.28 11.96
C GLN A 355 19.81 -5.33 11.27
N PHE A 356 18.55 -5.37 11.72
CA PHE A 356 17.46 -4.69 11.05
C PHE A 356 17.50 -3.18 11.29
N ILE A 357 17.55 -2.73 12.53
CA ILE A 357 17.71 -1.32 12.89
C ILE A 357 19.19 -1.05 13.08
N THR A 358 19.73 -0.02 12.39
CA THR A 358 21.16 0.32 12.50
C THR A 358 21.44 1.31 13.63
N HIS A 359 20.47 2.17 13.96
CA HIS A 359 20.59 3.19 15.02
C HIS A 359 19.28 3.30 15.77
N ILE A 360 19.35 3.39 17.10
CA ILE A 360 18.21 3.68 18.00
C ILE A 360 18.54 4.96 18.76
N GLU A 361 17.64 5.96 18.69
CA GLU A 361 17.77 7.28 19.34
C GLU A 361 16.67 7.52 20.37
#